data_f049d2dd2eca40ef85c883c0642fdaa5
#
_entry.id   f049d2dd2eca40ef85c883c0642fdaa5
#
_cell.length_a   1.000
_cell.length_b   1.000
_cell.length_c   1.000
_cell.angle_alpha   90.00
_cell.angle_beta   90.00
_cell.angle_gamma   90.00
#
_symmetry.space_group_name_H-M   'P 1'
#
loop_
_entity.id
_entity.type
_entity.pdbx_description
1 polymer ?
#
loop_
_entity_poly.entity_id
_entity_poly.type
_entity_poly.pdbx_seq_one_letter_code
_entity_poly.pdbx_strand_id
1 'polypeptide(L)'
;VKKSPEVEEIIRRVRFDFEYTKAELLYERFTQTYLEWCREQNVKSRAQAYGRGFFPLETSLGYDIPEGESWTTNWLRHKLGEEMSDEDYRRGRGYTMINKYVSSAAHLTGKRLISCEEMTNTYLVFNATLELLKIGSDQAIMSGITHSIWHGFNYSPPEAPFPGWVQYGSYYNENNNWWPYFKYLNRYKARISSLL
;
A
#
# COMPACT_ATOMS: atom_id res chain seq x y z
N VAL A 1 -24.73 26.12 15.19
CA VAL A 1 -25.32 25.72 16.47
C VAL A 1 -24.31 24.79 17.15
N LYS A 2 -23.78 25.15 18.35
CA LYS A 2 -22.95 24.25 19.14
C LYS A 2 -23.85 23.12 19.68
N LYS A 3 -23.46 21.85 19.45
CA LYS A 3 -24.14 20.69 20.01
C LYS A 3 -23.80 20.57 21.49
N SER A 4 -24.72 20.04 22.29
CA SER A 4 -24.39 19.73 23.69
C SER A 4 -23.41 18.52 23.73
N PRO A 5 -22.59 18.39 24.79
CA PRO A 5 -21.66 17.26 24.94
C PRO A 5 -22.38 15.90 24.85
N GLU A 6 -23.57 15.77 25.39
CA GLU A 6 -24.37 14.55 25.33
C GLU A 6 -24.76 14.19 23.89
N VAL A 7 -25.18 15.19 23.09
CA VAL A 7 -25.52 15.02 21.68
C VAL A 7 -24.27 14.64 20.85
N GLU A 8 -23.12 15.23 21.17
CA GLU A 8 -21.87 14.88 20.50
C GLU A 8 -21.44 13.45 20.80
N GLU A 9 -21.62 12.98 22.04
CA GLU A 9 -21.32 11.61 22.42
C GLU A 9 -22.26 10.61 21.73
N ILE A 10 -23.57 10.87 21.66
CA ILE A 10 -24.52 10.05 20.91
C ILE A 10 -24.13 9.96 19.45
N ILE A 11 -23.81 11.08 18.82
CA ILE A 11 -23.38 11.12 17.41
C ILE A 11 -22.09 10.28 17.21
N ARG A 12 -21.14 10.36 18.14
CA ARG A 12 -19.89 9.59 18.08
C ARG A 12 -20.17 8.09 18.11
N ARG A 13 -21.05 7.63 19.00
CA ARG A 13 -21.45 6.21 19.10
C ARG A 13 -22.16 5.74 17.82
N VAL A 14 -23.15 6.48 17.35
CA VAL A 14 -23.87 6.14 16.12
C VAL A 14 -22.92 6.06 14.91
N ARG A 15 -21.94 6.97 14.82
CA ARG A 15 -20.93 6.91 13.76
C ARG A 15 -20.04 5.67 13.88
N PHE A 16 -19.63 5.32 15.08
CA PHE A 16 -18.86 4.10 15.32
C PHE A 16 -19.64 2.86 14.89
N ASP A 17 -20.89 2.73 15.37
CA ASP A 17 -21.75 1.58 15.03
C ASP A 17 -22.02 1.49 13.53
N PHE A 18 -22.21 2.63 12.87
CA PHE A 18 -22.37 2.69 11.41
C PHE A 18 -21.13 2.20 10.65
N GLU A 19 -19.93 2.67 11.04
CA GLU A 19 -18.69 2.23 10.41
C GLU A 19 -18.40 0.76 10.72
N TYR A 20 -18.67 0.31 11.92
CA TYR A 20 -18.51 -1.08 12.33
C TYR A 20 -19.45 -2.01 11.53
N THR A 21 -20.72 -1.65 11.41
CA THR A 21 -21.69 -2.39 10.59
C THR A 21 -21.24 -2.49 9.12
N LYS A 22 -20.65 -1.43 8.56
CA LYS A 22 -20.08 -1.50 7.21
C LYS A 22 -18.93 -2.51 7.11
N ALA A 23 -18.07 -2.58 8.12
CA ALA A 23 -16.97 -3.55 8.14
C ALA A 23 -17.50 -4.99 8.24
N GLU A 24 -18.51 -5.23 9.08
CA GLU A 24 -19.17 -6.54 9.19
C GLU A 24 -19.83 -6.95 7.87
N LEU A 25 -20.58 -6.05 7.24
CA LEU A 25 -21.22 -6.30 5.93
C LEU A 25 -20.19 -6.56 4.82
N LEU A 26 -19.06 -5.83 4.81
CA LEU A 26 -17.98 -6.09 3.88
C LEU A 26 -17.42 -7.51 4.07
N TYR A 27 -17.19 -7.90 5.31
CA TYR A 27 -16.71 -9.24 5.62
C TYR A 27 -17.70 -10.32 5.19
N GLU A 28 -18.96 -10.22 5.62
CA GLU A 28 -19.99 -11.23 5.34
C GLU A 28 -20.35 -11.34 3.84
N ARG A 29 -20.48 -10.19 3.16
CA ARG A 29 -21.04 -10.15 1.81
C ARG A 29 -20.02 -10.19 0.70
N PHE A 30 -18.82 -9.72 0.98
CA PHE A 30 -17.76 -9.67 -0.02
C PHE A 30 -16.59 -10.60 0.35
N THR A 31 -15.98 -10.37 1.52
CA THR A 31 -14.73 -11.07 1.87
C THR A 31 -14.93 -12.57 1.96
N GLN A 32 -15.93 -13.04 2.69
CA GLN A 32 -16.20 -14.49 2.81
C GLN A 32 -16.48 -15.13 1.46
N THR A 33 -17.35 -14.53 0.63
CA THR A 33 -17.67 -15.03 -0.71
C THR A 33 -16.41 -15.13 -1.59
N TYR A 34 -15.55 -14.12 -1.54
CA TYR A 34 -14.30 -14.11 -2.30
C TYR A 34 -13.32 -15.19 -1.80
N LEU A 35 -13.18 -15.34 -0.49
CA LEU A 35 -12.31 -16.35 0.10
C LEU A 35 -12.79 -17.78 -0.20
N GLU A 36 -14.10 -18.01 -0.16
CA GLU A 36 -14.71 -19.30 -0.53
C GLU A 36 -14.43 -19.63 -1.99
N TRP A 37 -14.68 -18.68 -2.88
CA TRP A 37 -14.36 -18.85 -4.30
C TRP A 37 -12.87 -19.15 -4.54
N CYS A 38 -11.96 -18.42 -3.88
CA CYS A 38 -10.52 -18.69 -4.01
C CYS A 38 -10.16 -20.12 -3.57
N ARG A 39 -10.76 -20.62 -2.47
CA ARG A 39 -10.55 -21.99 -2.00
C ARG A 39 -11.06 -23.03 -3.00
N GLU A 40 -12.27 -22.82 -3.54
CA GLU A 40 -12.85 -23.70 -4.56
C GLU A 40 -11.99 -23.78 -5.82
N GLN A 41 -11.37 -22.67 -6.23
CA GLN A 41 -10.46 -22.60 -7.36
C GLN A 41 -9.02 -23.03 -7.03
N ASN A 42 -8.73 -23.40 -5.78
CA ASN A 42 -7.39 -23.73 -5.29
C ASN A 42 -6.35 -22.63 -5.56
N VAL A 43 -6.75 -21.38 -5.39
CA VAL A 43 -5.90 -20.20 -5.50
C VAL A 43 -5.85 -19.42 -4.18
N LYS A 44 -4.77 -18.66 -3.95
CA LYS A 44 -4.64 -17.82 -2.78
C LYS A 44 -5.33 -16.49 -3.00
N SER A 45 -6.00 -16.02 -1.96
CA SER A 45 -6.61 -14.70 -1.93
C SER A 45 -5.59 -13.62 -1.60
N ARG A 46 -5.62 -12.50 -2.35
CA ARG A 46 -4.85 -11.29 -2.06
C ARG A 46 -5.75 -10.06 -2.21
N ALA A 47 -5.72 -9.16 -1.24
CA ALA A 47 -6.50 -7.95 -1.32
C ALA A 47 -5.94 -6.82 -0.45
N GLN A 48 -6.13 -5.60 -0.94
CA GLN A 48 -6.04 -4.37 -0.19
C GLN A 48 -7.39 -4.12 0.48
N ALA A 49 -7.56 -4.66 1.69
CA ALA A 49 -8.84 -4.68 2.39
C ALA A 49 -9.03 -3.48 3.32
N TYR A 50 -8.31 -2.42 3.10
CA TYR A 50 -8.48 -1.15 3.80
C TYR A 50 -9.22 -0.15 2.89
N GLY A 51 -9.81 0.85 3.51
CA GLY A 51 -10.51 1.91 2.79
C GLY A 51 -10.87 3.05 3.72
N ARG A 52 -11.49 4.10 3.18
CA ARG A 52 -11.94 5.24 3.97
C ARG A 52 -13.04 4.80 4.94
N GLY A 53 -12.75 4.90 6.24
CA GLY A 53 -13.70 4.61 7.30
C GLY A 53 -13.85 3.14 7.68
N PHE A 54 -13.05 2.22 7.11
CA PHE A 54 -13.01 0.83 7.55
C PHE A 54 -11.94 0.60 8.61
N PHE A 55 -12.06 -0.50 9.34
CA PHE A 55 -11.07 -0.98 10.30
C PHE A 55 -10.00 -1.79 9.57
N PRO A 56 -8.83 -1.22 9.23
CA PRO A 56 -7.87 -1.86 8.32
C PRO A 56 -7.26 -3.14 8.88
N LEU A 57 -7.21 -3.30 10.20
CA LEU A 57 -6.77 -4.53 10.84
C LEU A 57 -7.79 -5.66 10.60
N GLU A 58 -9.04 -5.41 11.01
CA GLU A 58 -10.14 -6.40 10.96
C GLU A 58 -10.44 -6.79 9.51
N THR A 59 -10.50 -5.83 8.61
CA THR A 59 -10.78 -6.10 7.20
C THR A 59 -9.64 -6.84 6.48
N SER A 60 -8.42 -6.77 7.00
CA SER A 60 -7.26 -7.51 6.48
C SER A 60 -7.19 -8.96 7.00
N LEU A 61 -7.95 -9.31 8.04
CA LEU A 61 -8.02 -10.68 8.53
C LEU A 61 -8.70 -11.60 7.51
N GLY A 62 -8.21 -12.83 7.41
CA GLY A 62 -8.81 -13.85 6.55
C GLY A 62 -8.13 -14.03 5.19
N TYR A 63 -7.58 -13.00 4.56
CA TYR A 63 -6.86 -13.13 3.30
C TYR A 63 -5.57 -13.95 3.45
N ASP A 64 -5.22 -14.74 2.43
CA ASP A 64 -3.96 -15.49 2.43
C ASP A 64 -2.75 -14.57 2.33
N ILE A 65 -2.90 -13.49 1.58
CA ILE A 65 -1.89 -12.47 1.35
C ILE A 65 -2.53 -11.09 1.60
N PRO A 66 -2.55 -10.63 2.86
CA PRO A 66 -2.98 -9.26 3.13
C PRO A 66 -2.04 -8.27 2.42
N GLU A 67 -2.61 -7.23 1.79
CA GLU A 67 -1.86 -6.26 1.01
C GLU A 67 -2.05 -4.84 1.52
N GLY A 68 -0.94 -4.13 1.68
CA GLY A 68 -0.89 -2.70 1.93
C GLY A 68 -0.57 -1.90 0.68
N GLU A 69 -0.28 -0.63 0.85
CA GLU A 69 0.04 0.29 -0.24
C GLU A 69 1.05 1.34 0.22
N SER A 70 1.86 1.83 -0.72
CA SER A 70 2.66 3.03 -0.52
C SER A 70 2.70 3.89 -1.79
N TRP A 71 2.92 5.19 -1.61
CA TRP A 71 2.88 6.16 -2.68
C TRP A 71 4.15 7.00 -2.72
N THR A 72 4.69 7.25 -3.93
CA THR A 72 5.58 8.38 -4.17
C THR A 72 4.71 9.62 -4.35
N THR A 73 4.43 10.29 -3.29
CA THR A 73 3.64 11.51 -3.38
C THR A 73 4.55 12.73 -3.41
N ASN A 74 3.99 13.89 -3.81
CA ASN A 74 4.64 15.19 -3.69
C ASN A 74 5.07 15.52 -2.25
N TRP A 75 4.79 14.67 -1.30
CA TRP A 75 5.13 14.84 0.10
C TRP A 75 6.57 14.46 0.42
N LEU A 76 7.16 13.60 -0.40
CA LEU A 76 8.59 13.36 -0.39
C LEU A 76 9.24 14.37 -1.36
N ARG A 77 9.27 15.64 -0.97
CA ARG A 77 10.02 16.69 -1.68
C ARG A 77 11.52 16.56 -1.45
N HIS A 78 11.99 15.32 -1.50
CA HIS A 78 13.39 15.04 -1.35
C HIS A 78 14.13 15.48 -2.61
N LYS A 79 15.08 16.39 -2.45
CA LYS A 79 16.04 16.70 -3.50
C LYS A 79 17.20 15.74 -3.39
N LEU A 80 17.71 15.31 -4.53
CA LEU A 80 18.84 14.40 -4.60
C LEU A 80 20.02 14.96 -3.80
N GLY A 81 20.52 14.16 -2.83
CA GLY A 81 21.63 14.55 -1.96
C GLY A 81 21.26 15.40 -0.73
N GLU A 82 19.98 15.69 -0.51
CA GLU A 82 19.52 16.30 0.73
C GLU A 82 18.96 15.24 1.69
N GLU A 83 19.20 15.39 2.98
CA GLU A 83 18.53 14.54 3.99
C GLU A 83 17.04 14.82 4.03
N MET A 84 16.24 13.76 4.22
CA MET A 84 14.79 13.91 4.39
C MET A 84 14.51 14.73 5.66
N SER A 85 13.65 15.73 5.54
CA SER A 85 13.20 16.50 6.67
C SER A 85 12.28 15.66 7.58
N ASP A 86 12.20 16.05 8.85
CA ASP A 86 11.24 15.47 9.81
C ASP A 86 9.78 15.57 9.32
N GLU A 87 9.47 16.56 8.48
CA GLU A 87 8.14 16.74 7.91
C GLU A 87 7.87 15.71 6.82
N ASP A 88 8.87 15.38 5.98
CA ASP A 88 8.76 14.33 4.98
C ASP A 88 8.58 12.97 5.64
N TYR A 89 9.32 12.68 6.70
CA TYR A 89 9.11 11.49 7.52
C TYR A 89 7.71 11.43 8.14
N ARG A 90 7.20 12.54 8.64
CA ARG A 90 5.84 12.60 9.23
C ARG A 90 4.76 12.36 8.20
N ARG A 91 4.89 12.88 7.00
CA ARG A 91 3.94 12.70 5.90
C ARG A 91 3.95 11.27 5.37
N GLY A 92 5.10 10.63 5.33
CA GLY A 92 5.23 9.20 4.97
C GLY A 92 4.60 8.25 5.99
N ARG A 93 4.39 8.68 7.25
CA ARG A 93 3.83 7.83 8.32
C ARG A 93 2.40 7.34 8.06
N GLY A 94 1.59 8.07 7.31
CA GLY A 94 0.23 7.65 7.00
C GLY A 94 0.20 6.29 6.26
N TYR A 95 1.07 6.11 5.30
CA TYR A 95 1.20 4.85 4.54
C TYR A 95 1.89 3.75 5.35
N THR A 96 2.86 4.12 6.16
CA THR A 96 3.49 3.19 7.11
C THR A 96 2.46 2.62 8.10
N MET A 97 1.51 3.43 8.57
CA MET A 97 0.44 2.95 9.45
C MET A 97 -0.46 1.92 8.78
N ILE A 98 -0.90 2.13 7.55
CA ILE A 98 -1.73 1.15 6.80
C ILE A 98 -0.97 -0.16 6.66
N ASN A 99 0.28 -0.13 6.22
CA ASN A 99 1.11 -1.31 6.09
C ASN A 99 1.30 -2.03 7.43
N LYS A 100 1.39 -1.29 8.54
CA LYS A 100 1.51 -1.88 9.87
C LYS A 100 0.24 -2.59 10.33
N TYR A 101 -0.96 -2.07 10.02
CA TYR A 101 -2.21 -2.78 10.28
C TYR A 101 -2.30 -4.08 9.48
N VAL A 102 -1.94 -4.02 8.20
CA VAL A 102 -1.93 -5.18 7.31
C VAL A 102 -0.96 -6.26 7.80
N SER A 103 0.27 -5.88 8.15
CA SER A 103 1.26 -6.81 8.69
C SER A 103 0.85 -7.39 10.04
N SER A 104 0.19 -6.58 10.90
CA SER A 104 -0.33 -7.05 12.17
C SER A 104 -1.42 -8.10 11.98
N ALA A 105 -2.35 -7.90 11.03
CA ALA A 105 -3.37 -8.89 10.69
C ALA A 105 -2.76 -10.22 10.23
N ALA A 106 -1.71 -10.16 9.40
CA ALA A 106 -0.97 -11.34 8.96
C ALA A 106 -0.31 -12.07 10.13
N HIS A 107 0.39 -11.35 11.01
CA HIS A 107 1.07 -11.94 12.17
C HIS A 107 0.09 -12.58 13.15
N LEU A 108 -1.06 -11.93 13.42
CA LEU A 108 -2.11 -12.48 14.27
C LEU A 108 -2.70 -13.80 13.72
N THR A 109 -2.62 -14.00 12.42
CA THR A 109 -3.13 -15.19 11.72
C THR A 109 -2.02 -16.14 11.26
N GLY A 110 -0.77 -15.95 11.72
CA GLY A 110 0.37 -16.82 11.43
C GLY A 110 0.85 -16.79 9.97
N LYS A 111 0.58 -15.71 9.23
CA LYS A 111 0.96 -15.58 7.82
C LYS A 111 2.26 -14.80 7.69
N ARG A 112 3.13 -15.27 6.79
CA ARG A 112 4.43 -14.64 6.51
C ARG A 112 4.45 -13.82 5.22
N LEU A 113 3.56 -14.12 4.27
CA LEU A 113 3.51 -13.41 3.00
C LEU A 113 2.57 -12.20 3.13
N ILE A 114 3.16 -11.03 3.17
CA ILE A 114 2.49 -9.74 3.37
C ILE A 114 2.90 -8.85 2.22
N SER A 115 1.98 -8.54 1.33
CA SER A 115 2.29 -7.75 0.15
C SER A 115 2.05 -6.25 0.35
N CYS A 116 2.66 -5.46 -0.51
CA CYS A 116 2.42 -4.04 -0.64
C CYS A 116 2.46 -3.66 -2.11
N GLU A 117 1.44 -2.99 -2.59
CA GLU A 117 1.51 -2.24 -3.83
C GLU A 117 2.39 -1.03 -3.59
N GLU A 118 3.61 -1.07 -4.17
CA GLU A 118 4.63 -0.13 -3.77
C GLU A 118 4.84 1.00 -4.74
N MET A 119 4.96 2.19 -4.14
CA MET A 119 5.45 3.40 -4.77
C MET A 119 4.56 3.84 -5.95
N THR A 120 3.25 3.76 -5.74
CA THR A 120 2.26 4.35 -6.65
C THR A 120 2.55 5.84 -6.85
N ASN A 121 2.53 6.30 -8.09
CA ASN A 121 2.77 7.69 -8.46
C ASN A 121 1.71 8.18 -9.45
N THR A 122 1.07 9.30 -9.15
CA THR A 122 0.02 9.87 -10.01
C THR A 122 0.41 11.19 -10.67
N TYR A 123 1.51 11.81 -10.27
CA TYR A 123 1.74 13.22 -10.64
C TYR A 123 2.99 13.46 -11.46
N LEU A 124 4.00 12.64 -11.34
CA LEU A 124 5.31 12.95 -11.90
C LEU A 124 5.94 11.68 -12.47
N VAL A 125 5.52 11.35 -13.67
CA VAL A 125 6.18 10.36 -14.53
C VAL A 125 7.69 10.67 -14.56
N PHE A 126 8.52 9.68 -14.31
CA PHE A 126 9.99 9.78 -14.23
C PHE A 126 10.58 10.58 -13.04
N ASN A 127 9.77 11.01 -12.09
CA ASN A 127 10.28 11.74 -10.92
C ASN A 127 10.75 10.83 -9.76
N ALA A 128 10.42 9.56 -9.78
CA ALA A 128 10.89 8.62 -8.78
C ALA A 128 12.35 8.24 -9.07
N THR A 129 13.24 8.57 -8.15
CA THR A 129 14.66 8.12 -8.20
C THR A 129 14.79 6.76 -7.50
N LEU A 130 15.86 6.01 -7.79
CA LEU A 130 16.15 4.76 -7.08
C LEU A 130 16.33 4.98 -5.57
N GLU A 131 16.87 6.12 -5.17
CA GLU A 131 16.99 6.51 -3.76
C GLU A 131 15.62 6.66 -3.10
N LEU A 132 14.69 7.38 -3.74
CA LEU A 132 13.33 7.53 -3.26
C LEU A 132 12.62 6.18 -3.15
N LEU A 133 12.75 5.32 -4.17
CA LEU A 133 12.19 3.98 -4.18
C LEU A 133 12.77 3.12 -3.05
N LYS A 134 14.08 3.25 -2.78
CA LYS A 134 14.74 2.56 -1.66
C LYS A 134 14.17 3.00 -0.32
N ILE A 135 14.04 4.30 -0.09
CA ILE A 135 13.49 4.86 1.16
C ILE A 135 12.07 4.34 1.40
N GLY A 136 11.20 4.39 0.39
CA GLY A 136 9.84 3.86 0.48
C GLY A 136 9.80 2.35 0.75
N SER A 137 10.69 1.59 0.10
CA SER A 137 10.84 0.16 0.35
C SER A 137 11.31 -0.17 1.75
N ASP A 138 12.27 0.58 2.28
CA ASP A 138 12.75 0.40 3.65
C ASP A 138 11.63 0.66 4.67
N GLN A 139 10.82 1.69 4.45
CA GLN A 139 9.64 1.97 5.28
C GLN A 139 8.60 0.84 5.22
N ALA A 140 8.35 0.28 4.04
CA ALA A 140 7.46 -0.86 3.89
C ALA A 140 7.98 -2.09 4.64
N ILE A 141 9.26 -2.42 4.49
CA ILE A 141 9.93 -3.52 5.20
C ILE A 141 9.87 -3.31 6.72
N MET A 142 10.19 -2.13 7.22
CA MET A 142 10.08 -1.79 8.66
C MET A 142 8.65 -1.90 9.18
N SER A 143 7.66 -1.76 8.32
CA SER A 143 6.25 -1.98 8.63
C SER A 143 5.84 -3.45 8.62
N GLY A 144 6.75 -4.37 8.27
CA GLY A 144 6.51 -5.80 8.21
C GLY A 144 6.10 -6.34 6.84
N ILE A 145 6.26 -5.57 5.77
CA ILE A 145 6.00 -6.03 4.40
C ILE A 145 7.12 -6.98 3.95
N THR A 146 6.76 -8.15 3.47
CA THR A 146 7.69 -9.18 3.00
C THR A 146 7.67 -9.38 1.48
N HIS A 147 6.66 -8.84 0.80
CA HIS A 147 6.47 -9.02 -0.65
C HIS A 147 6.05 -7.72 -1.33
N SER A 148 6.83 -7.31 -2.32
CA SER A 148 6.60 -6.05 -3.03
C SER A 148 6.02 -6.28 -4.40
N ILE A 149 5.05 -5.45 -4.73
CA ILE A 149 4.47 -5.35 -6.06
C ILE A 149 4.63 -3.90 -6.49
N TRP A 150 5.62 -3.67 -7.33
CA TRP A 150 5.90 -2.32 -7.80
C TRP A 150 4.78 -1.79 -8.69
N HIS A 151 4.32 -0.58 -8.44
CA HIS A 151 3.31 0.09 -9.24
C HIS A 151 3.93 1.25 -10.04
N GLY A 152 4.19 1.05 -11.35
CA GLY A 152 3.98 -0.20 -12.06
C GLY A 152 4.69 -0.20 -13.41
N PHE A 153 4.62 -1.32 -14.07
CA PHE A 153 5.02 -1.43 -15.47
C PHE A 153 3.95 -0.80 -16.36
N ASN A 154 4.27 0.34 -16.96
CA ASN A 154 3.34 1.08 -17.79
C ASN A 154 3.45 0.57 -19.23
N TYR A 155 2.53 -0.31 -19.60
CA TYR A 155 2.42 -0.76 -20.99
C TYR A 155 1.84 0.36 -21.87
N SER A 156 2.47 0.59 -23.00
CA SER A 156 1.97 1.46 -24.05
C SER A 156 2.22 0.82 -25.40
N PRO A 157 1.27 0.89 -26.35
CA PRO A 157 1.48 0.35 -27.67
C PRO A 157 2.55 1.16 -28.43
N PRO A 158 3.19 0.58 -29.47
CA PRO A 158 4.29 1.22 -30.17
C PRO A 158 3.98 2.59 -30.80
N GLU A 159 2.71 2.81 -31.16
CA GLU A 159 2.22 4.08 -31.73
C GLU A 159 1.97 5.17 -30.67
N ALA A 160 2.00 4.84 -29.40
CA ALA A 160 1.79 5.83 -28.36
C ALA A 160 2.98 6.80 -28.29
N PRO A 161 2.73 8.13 -28.33
CA PRO A 161 3.79 9.10 -28.18
C PRO A 161 4.44 8.99 -26.79
N PHE A 162 5.74 9.31 -26.72
CA PHE A 162 6.43 9.37 -25.42
C PHE A 162 5.76 10.39 -24.49
N PRO A 163 5.54 10.07 -23.21
CA PRO A 163 6.03 8.92 -22.44
C PRO A 163 5.11 7.68 -22.48
N GLY A 164 4.07 7.66 -23.25
CA GLY A 164 3.07 6.61 -23.33
C GLY A 164 1.67 7.06 -22.94
N TRP A 165 0.67 6.18 -23.06
CA TRP A 165 -0.73 6.51 -22.79
C TRP A 165 -1.06 6.52 -21.31
N VAL A 166 -0.46 5.61 -20.56
CA VAL A 166 -0.75 5.46 -19.13
C VAL A 166 0.23 6.30 -18.32
N GLN A 167 -0.25 7.41 -17.77
CA GLN A 167 0.55 8.32 -16.94
C GLN A 167 0.28 8.09 -15.44
N TYR A 168 0.28 6.82 -15.04
CA TYR A 168 0.05 6.40 -13.67
C TYR A 168 1.12 5.38 -13.27
N GLY A 169 1.73 5.56 -12.11
CA GLY A 169 2.88 4.77 -11.68
C GLY A 169 4.22 5.40 -12.04
N SER A 170 5.31 4.78 -11.62
CA SER A 170 6.66 5.32 -11.72
C SER A 170 7.44 4.84 -12.94
N TYR A 171 6.78 4.28 -13.92
CA TYR A 171 7.40 3.76 -15.17
C TYR A 171 8.56 2.80 -14.88
N TYR A 172 8.23 1.64 -14.31
CA TYR A 172 9.21 0.57 -14.10
C TYR A 172 9.44 -0.22 -15.38
N ASN A 173 10.01 0.45 -16.37
CA ASN A 173 10.32 -0.11 -17.68
C ASN A 173 11.56 0.57 -18.29
N GLU A 174 11.90 0.15 -19.50
CA GLU A 174 13.07 0.60 -20.26
C GLU A 174 13.09 2.09 -20.63
N ASN A 175 11.95 2.78 -20.57
CA ASN A 175 11.87 4.21 -20.78
C ASN A 175 12.45 5.02 -19.61
N ASN A 176 12.70 4.38 -18.47
CA ASN A 176 13.27 5.02 -17.31
C ASN A 176 14.80 4.86 -17.28
N ASN A 177 15.51 5.97 -17.07
CA ASN A 177 16.97 6.00 -17.10
C ASN A 177 17.65 5.13 -16.05
N TRP A 178 17.01 4.84 -14.96
CA TRP A 178 17.53 3.96 -13.90
C TRP A 178 17.15 2.47 -14.10
N TRP A 179 16.36 2.12 -15.09
CA TRP A 179 15.92 0.75 -15.35
C TRP A 179 17.05 -0.30 -15.37
N PRO A 180 18.20 -0.06 -16.02
CA PRO A 180 19.31 -1.02 -15.98
C PRO A 180 19.83 -1.34 -14.58
N TYR A 181 19.63 -0.41 -13.63
CA TYR A 181 20.11 -0.50 -12.25
C TYR A 181 19.04 -1.03 -11.29
N PHE A 182 17.79 -1.06 -11.68
CA PHE A 182 16.65 -1.47 -10.84
C PHE A 182 16.81 -2.88 -10.26
N LYS A 183 17.47 -3.77 -10.99
CA LYS A 183 17.82 -5.12 -10.52
C LYS A 183 18.62 -5.12 -9.20
N TYR A 184 19.42 -4.11 -8.93
CA TYR A 184 20.20 -4.02 -7.69
C TYR A 184 19.33 -3.65 -6.51
N LEU A 185 18.38 -2.74 -6.71
CA LEU A 185 17.36 -2.42 -5.70
C LEU A 185 16.53 -3.66 -5.35
N ASN A 186 16.08 -4.41 -6.35
CA ASN A 186 15.31 -5.63 -6.13
C ASN A 186 16.13 -6.71 -5.38
N ARG A 187 17.41 -6.87 -5.69
CA ARG A 187 18.30 -7.79 -4.95
C ARG A 187 18.50 -7.35 -3.50
N TYR A 188 18.71 -6.06 -3.28
CA TYR A 188 18.80 -5.50 -1.92
C TYR A 188 17.53 -5.82 -1.16
N LYS A 189 16.39 -5.51 -1.73
CA LYS A 189 15.09 -5.71 -1.10
C LYS A 189 14.81 -7.18 -0.78
N ALA A 190 15.06 -8.08 -1.73
CA ALA A 190 14.91 -9.52 -1.51
C ALA A 190 15.74 -10.03 -0.33
N ARG A 191 16.99 -9.54 -0.19
CA ARG A 191 17.85 -9.89 0.95
C ARG A 191 17.29 -9.40 2.28
N ILE A 192 16.84 -8.14 2.34
CA ILE A 192 16.32 -7.59 3.60
C ILE A 192 14.99 -8.24 3.96
N SER A 193 14.07 -8.42 3.01
CA SER A 193 12.77 -9.10 3.24
C SER A 193 12.95 -10.56 3.71
N SER A 194 14.06 -11.22 3.37
CA SER A 194 14.32 -12.58 3.82
C SER A 194 14.72 -12.68 5.31
N LEU A 195 15.00 -11.55 5.95
CA LEU A 195 15.33 -11.49 7.38
C LEU A 195 14.07 -11.33 8.27
N LEU A 196 12.90 -11.04 7.67
CA LEU A 196 11.60 -10.95 8.33
C LEU A 196 10.87 -12.30 8.31
#